data_553e2fe014c0b10d7ec3566469af8d65
#
_entry.id   553e2fe014c0b10d7ec3566469af8d65
#
_cell.length_a   1.000
_cell.length_b   1.000
_cell.length_c   1.000
_cell.angle_alpha   90.00
_cell.angle_beta   90.00
_cell.angle_gamma   90.00
#
_symmetry.space_group_name_H-M   'P 1'
#
loop_
_entity.id
_entity.type
_entity.pdbx_description
1 polymer ?
#
loop_
_entity_poly.entity_id
_entity_poly.type
_entity_poly.pdbx_seq_one_letter_code
_entity_poly.pdbx_strand_id
1 'polypeptide(L)'
;MMAFTRVRTMMLLLLSNSSTVCHAIPSPNLKIQTYITHHSGNTDEVLNVPLYRTTVTNAMMTSGPNSQSARESNSNMSCFSLGYGLSARDCEYMASIGMFDQGRNAIYNNGKMWIGRDGPNTFTFINGAGVPIILVMWYAFNKDNTSSFMNIRRPEITYSLPETGSAVEISAANGMPGGWSMIYNYSTPLSEYGQIRNTFGEFSTGDYATVDVSRLVNMAGNSVTVRVFGHQPVDTTLQPVCITDMRTCAYVCTSRSVGSCGATGSYQLVNCGGPNAVEGIDEHGNPTGGCQGWTNGGHIEVIFL
;
A
#
# COMPACT_ATOMS: atom_id res chain seq x y z
N MET A 1 38.04 12.31 12.46
CA MET A 1 36.76 12.99 12.85
C MET A 1 35.77 12.69 11.73
N MET A 2 35.08 11.57 11.80
CA MET A 2 34.08 11.16 10.81
C MET A 2 32.70 11.58 11.32
N ALA A 3 32.05 12.44 10.56
CA ALA A 3 30.68 12.85 10.84
C ALA A 3 29.73 11.72 10.44
N PHE A 4 29.14 11.03 11.41
CA PHE A 4 28.07 10.08 11.18
C PHE A 4 26.79 10.85 10.83
N THR A 5 26.41 10.83 9.56
CA THR A 5 25.13 11.35 9.09
C THR A 5 24.05 10.33 9.42
N ARG A 6 23.02 10.77 10.10
CA ARG A 6 21.94 10.00 10.70
C ARG A 6 21.12 9.22 9.68
N VAL A 7 21.13 7.91 9.80
CA VAL A 7 20.13 7.01 9.20
C VAL A 7 18.83 7.18 9.97
N ARG A 8 17.79 7.66 9.33
CA ARG A 8 16.43 7.62 9.87
C ARG A 8 15.71 6.42 9.29
N THR A 9 15.75 5.35 10.02
CA THR A 9 14.88 4.19 9.77
C THR A 9 13.44 4.63 9.99
N MET A 10 12.62 4.43 8.98
CA MET A 10 11.20 4.73 9.06
C MET A 10 10.52 3.55 9.73
N MET A 11 10.25 3.72 10.97
CA MET A 11 9.52 2.76 11.76
C MET A 11 8.07 3.18 11.92
N LEU A 12 7.19 2.21 11.84
CA LEU A 12 5.77 2.31 12.14
C LEU A 12 5.57 2.74 13.60
N LEU A 13 5.59 4.05 13.88
CA LEU A 13 5.31 4.57 15.22
C LEU A 13 3.79 4.65 15.42
N LEU A 14 3.31 3.80 16.28
CA LEU A 14 1.94 3.77 16.75
C LEU A 14 1.81 4.50 18.08
N LEU A 15 0.96 5.51 18.04
CA LEU A 15 0.12 6.01 19.11
C LEU A 15 0.75 6.35 20.46
N SER A 16 1.00 7.63 20.70
CA SER A 16 0.91 8.21 22.03
C SER A 16 -0.55 8.58 22.33
N ASN A 17 -1.12 8.01 23.37
CA ASN A 17 -2.41 8.38 23.93
C ASN A 17 -2.41 9.84 24.38
N SER A 18 -3.13 10.70 23.67
CA SER A 18 -3.59 12.00 24.17
C SER A 18 -5.09 12.05 23.99
N SER A 19 -5.82 11.84 25.07
CA SER A 19 -7.26 12.05 25.13
C SER A 19 -7.54 13.54 24.99
N THR A 20 -7.88 13.99 23.79
CA THR A 20 -8.44 15.32 23.56
C THR A 20 -9.91 15.16 23.27
N VAL A 21 -10.73 15.59 24.21
CA VAL A 21 -12.19 15.68 24.06
C VAL A 21 -12.48 16.78 23.05
N CYS A 22 -12.91 16.42 21.84
CA CYS A 22 -13.43 17.37 20.88
C CYS A 22 -14.91 17.61 21.13
N HIS A 23 -15.26 18.82 21.55
CA HIS A 23 -16.63 19.32 21.52
C HIS A 23 -17.06 19.58 20.08
N ALA A 24 -18.15 18.95 19.65
CA ALA A 24 -18.76 19.20 18.35
C ALA A 24 -19.40 20.59 18.32
N ILE A 25 -18.98 21.42 17.36
CA ILE A 25 -19.64 22.67 16.99
C ILE A 25 -20.53 22.39 15.78
N PRO A 26 -21.84 22.73 15.77
CA PRO A 26 -22.69 22.53 14.61
C PRO A 26 -22.34 23.50 13.49
N SER A 27 -22.07 22.98 12.29
CA SER A 27 -21.79 23.76 11.09
C SER A 27 -23.09 24.18 10.38
N PRO A 28 -23.27 25.43 9.97
CA PRO A 28 -24.42 25.87 9.18
C PRO A 28 -24.24 25.50 7.70
N ASN A 29 -25.38 25.23 7.05
CA ASN A 29 -25.53 24.87 5.65
C ASN A 29 -24.77 25.81 4.70
N LEU A 30 -23.75 25.28 4.02
CA LEU A 30 -23.06 25.97 2.95
C LEU A 30 -23.60 25.45 1.59
N LYS A 31 -24.40 26.28 0.91
CA LYS A 31 -24.76 26.08 -0.50
C LYS A 31 -23.59 26.53 -1.37
N ILE A 32 -22.88 25.60 -1.97
CA ILE A 32 -21.83 25.90 -2.97
C ILE A 32 -22.53 25.99 -4.33
N GLN A 33 -22.54 27.20 -4.90
CA GLN A 33 -23.00 27.45 -6.27
C GLN A 33 -21.75 27.55 -7.16
N THR A 34 -21.52 26.51 -7.97
CA THR A 34 -20.38 26.45 -8.90
C THR A 34 -20.77 27.17 -10.19
N TYR A 35 -20.06 28.25 -10.52
CA TYR A 35 -20.12 28.89 -11.83
C TYR A 35 -19.01 28.33 -12.72
N ILE A 36 -19.41 27.74 -13.84
CA ILE A 36 -18.48 27.33 -14.91
C ILE A 36 -18.44 28.49 -15.92
N THR A 37 -17.29 29.17 -16.03
CA THR A 37 -17.05 30.14 -17.09
C THR A 37 -16.46 29.43 -18.31
N HIS A 38 -17.20 29.34 -19.38
CA HIS A 38 -16.71 28.90 -20.69
C HIS A 38 -16.06 30.08 -21.41
N HIS A 39 -14.79 29.94 -21.80
CA HIS A 39 -14.21 30.76 -22.84
C HIS A 39 -14.53 30.14 -24.21
N SER A 40 -15.22 30.91 -25.01
CA SER A 40 -15.66 30.55 -26.36
C SER A 40 -14.54 30.82 -27.37
N GLY A 41 -14.26 29.81 -28.17
CA GLY A 41 -13.59 29.94 -29.46
C GLY A 41 -14.23 29.01 -30.46
N ASN A 42 -14.92 29.61 -31.42
CA ASN A 42 -15.64 29.11 -32.57
C ASN A 42 -15.43 27.68 -33.06
N THR A 43 -16.47 26.88 -33.17
CA THR A 43 -17.21 26.49 -34.40
C THR A 43 -18.30 25.49 -34.04
N ASP A 44 -19.46 25.63 -34.71
CA ASP A 44 -20.70 24.89 -34.50
C ASP A 44 -20.59 23.40 -34.80
N GLU A 45 -21.03 22.57 -33.84
CA GLU A 45 -21.78 21.35 -34.10
C GLU A 45 -22.53 20.92 -32.83
N VAL A 46 -23.87 20.97 -32.93
CA VAL A 46 -24.77 20.55 -31.83
C VAL A 46 -25.01 19.06 -31.97
N LEU A 47 -24.40 18.24 -31.12
CA LEU A 47 -24.78 16.83 -30.96
C LEU A 47 -25.71 16.70 -29.75
N ASN A 48 -27.01 16.52 -30.04
CA ASN A 48 -28.00 16.11 -29.03
C ASN A 48 -27.76 14.66 -28.60
N VAL A 49 -27.29 14.45 -27.36
CA VAL A 49 -27.26 13.14 -26.73
C VAL A 49 -28.31 13.12 -25.62
N PRO A 50 -29.28 12.20 -25.62
CA PRO A 50 -30.29 12.13 -24.57
C PRO A 50 -29.71 11.63 -23.26
N LEU A 51 -29.90 12.44 -22.20
CA LEU A 51 -29.62 12.07 -20.82
C LEU A 51 -30.61 10.99 -20.34
N TYR A 52 -30.16 9.76 -20.18
CA TYR A 52 -30.91 8.74 -19.43
C TYR A 52 -30.77 9.01 -17.93
N ARG A 53 -31.85 9.46 -17.34
CA ARG A 53 -31.99 9.61 -15.89
C ARG A 53 -32.49 8.28 -15.31
N THR A 54 -31.62 7.48 -14.70
CA THR A 54 -32.04 6.28 -13.96
C THR A 54 -32.52 6.69 -12.59
N THR A 55 -33.83 6.62 -12.37
CA THR A 55 -34.46 6.74 -11.04
C THR A 55 -34.33 5.39 -10.33
N VAL A 56 -33.55 5.34 -9.26
CA VAL A 56 -33.53 4.18 -8.35
C VAL A 56 -34.70 4.32 -7.40
N THR A 57 -35.70 3.46 -7.56
CA THR A 57 -36.82 3.32 -6.62
C THR A 57 -36.36 2.51 -5.42
N ASN A 58 -36.42 3.11 -4.23
CA ASN A 58 -36.22 2.42 -2.95
C ASN A 58 -37.28 1.35 -2.73
N ALA A 59 -36.88 0.09 -2.78
CA ALA A 59 -37.72 -1.01 -2.28
C ALA A 59 -37.52 -1.12 -0.75
N MET A 60 -38.56 -0.84 0.00
CA MET A 60 -38.62 -1.12 1.44
C MET A 60 -38.50 -2.63 1.68
N MET A 61 -37.41 -3.04 2.32
CA MET A 61 -37.32 -4.37 2.95
C MET A 61 -37.51 -4.22 4.47
N THR A 62 -38.46 -4.96 4.98
CA THR A 62 -38.82 -5.06 6.40
C THR A 62 -37.68 -5.68 7.18
N SER A 63 -37.31 -5.02 8.29
CA SER A 63 -36.25 -5.40 9.20
C SER A 63 -36.62 -6.60 10.09
N GLY A 64 -35.79 -7.66 10.03
CA GLY A 64 -35.68 -8.65 11.10
C GLY A 64 -34.62 -8.22 12.13
N PRO A 65 -34.71 -8.63 13.40
CA PRO A 65 -33.79 -8.20 14.44
C PRO A 65 -32.52 -9.05 14.41
N ASN A 66 -31.46 -8.56 13.86
CA ASN A 66 -30.04 -8.85 14.08
C ASN A 66 -29.20 -8.28 12.93
N SER A 67 -29.07 -6.98 12.85
CA SER A 67 -28.13 -6.36 11.95
C SER A 67 -27.00 -5.73 12.76
N GLN A 68 -25.82 -6.36 12.70
CA GLN A 68 -24.59 -5.61 12.93
C GLN A 68 -24.59 -4.41 12.00
N SER A 69 -24.52 -3.23 12.57
CA SER A 69 -24.47 -1.95 11.87
C SER A 69 -23.33 -1.99 10.84
N ALA A 70 -23.69 -2.13 9.56
CA ALA A 70 -22.79 -1.84 8.48
C ALA A 70 -22.46 -0.33 8.60
N ARG A 71 -21.22 0.00 8.95
CA ARG A 71 -20.70 1.38 8.82
C ARG A 71 -20.83 1.75 7.36
N GLU A 72 -21.69 2.72 7.06
CA GLU A 72 -21.69 3.37 5.74
C GLU A 72 -20.27 3.88 5.48
N SER A 73 -19.56 3.24 4.56
CA SER A 73 -18.25 3.71 4.12
C SER A 73 -18.49 4.92 3.22
N ASN A 74 -18.25 6.12 3.74
CA ASN A 74 -18.19 7.35 2.95
C ASN A 74 -16.90 7.39 2.11
N SER A 75 -16.64 6.35 1.29
CA SER A 75 -15.54 6.42 0.35
C SER A 75 -15.95 7.32 -0.81
N ASN A 76 -15.23 8.41 -1.00
CA ASN A 76 -15.37 9.29 -2.18
C ASN A 76 -14.64 8.72 -3.40
N MET A 77 -14.18 7.49 -3.35
CA MET A 77 -13.40 6.87 -4.42
C MET A 77 -14.25 6.69 -5.67
N SER A 78 -13.82 7.30 -6.77
CA SER A 78 -14.48 7.21 -8.07
C SER A 78 -13.83 6.14 -8.93
N CYS A 79 -14.65 5.26 -9.53
CA CYS A 79 -14.21 4.26 -10.51
C CYS A 79 -14.62 4.62 -11.95
N PHE A 80 -14.98 5.87 -12.21
CA PHE A 80 -15.31 6.37 -13.54
C PHE A 80 -14.10 6.45 -14.48
N SER A 81 -12.95 6.85 -13.92
CA SER A 81 -11.66 6.90 -14.62
C SER A 81 -10.69 6.02 -13.88
N LEU A 82 -10.32 4.91 -14.49
CA LEU A 82 -9.45 3.94 -13.88
C LEU A 82 -7.97 4.32 -14.04
N GLY A 83 -7.19 4.13 -13.00
CA GLY A 83 -5.74 4.18 -13.07
C GLY A 83 -5.21 3.11 -14.03
N TYR A 84 -4.08 3.37 -14.67
CA TYR A 84 -3.44 2.40 -15.56
C TYR A 84 -3.23 1.06 -14.86
N GLY A 85 -3.65 -0.03 -15.49
CA GLY A 85 -3.52 -1.40 -14.98
C GLY A 85 -4.51 -1.79 -13.87
N LEU A 86 -5.49 -0.93 -13.55
CA LEU A 86 -6.53 -1.25 -12.58
C LEU A 86 -7.83 -1.63 -13.29
N SER A 87 -8.44 -2.77 -12.91
CA SER A 87 -9.75 -3.18 -13.42
C SER A 87 -10.90 -2.45 -12.70
N ALA A 88 -12.04 -2.32 -13.37
CA ALA A 88 -13.24 -1.71 -12.78
C ALA A 88 -13.68 -2.48 -11.52
N ARG A 89 -13.69 -3.80 -11.58
CA ARG A 89 -14.06 -4.67 -10.45
C ARG A 89 -13.16 -4.46 -9.23
N ASP A 90 -11.86 -4.31 -9.47
CA ASP A 90 -10.88 -4.08 -8.40
C ASP A 90 -11.06 -2.71 -7.77
N CYS A 91 -11.30 -1.68 -8.60
CA CYS A 91 -11.63 -0.35 -8.12
C CYS A 91 -12.91 -0.37 -7.26
N GLU A 92 -13.98 -1.00 -7.73
CA GLU A 92 -15.25 -1.13 -6.99
C GLU A 92 -15.04 -1.84 -5.64
N TYR A 93 -14.21 -2.89 -5.62
CA TYR A 93 -13.91 -3.58 -4.36
C TYR A 93 -13.13 -2.68 -3.40
N MET A 94 -12.08 -1.98 -3.86
CA MET A 94 -11.33 -1.03 -3.04
C MET A 94 -12.25 0.07 -2.46
N ALA A 95 -13.17 0.59 -3.26
CA ALA A 95 -14.18 1.54 -2.80
C ALA A 95 -15.09 0.94 -1.72
N SER A 96 -15.54 -0.31 -1.91
CA SER A 96 -16.45 -1.01 -0.98
C SER A 96 -15.84 -1.26 0.41
N ILE A 97 -14.53 -1.44 0.49
CA ILE A 97 -13.81 -1.61 1.77
C ILE A 97 -13.39 -0.28 2.40
N GLY A 98 -13.70 0.86 1.77
CA GLY A 98 -13.48 2.18 2.32
C GLY A 98 -12.10 2.78 2.01
N MET A 99 -11.42 2.36 0.95
CA MET A 99 -10.21 3.06 0.50
C MET A 99 -10.53 4.48 0.04
N PHE A 100 -9.63 5.41 0.32
CA PHE A 100 -9.80 6.82 0.01
C PHE A 100 -9.77 7.10 -1.49
N ASP A 101 -8.85 6.45 -2.22
CA ASP A 101 -8.68 6.66 -3.66
C ASP A 101 -7.92 5.47 -4.28
N GLN A 102 -8.00 5.34 -5.59
CA GLN A 102 -7.12 4.49 -6.38
C GLN A 102 -5.72 5.09 -6.51
N GLY A 103 -4.73 4.28 -6.90
CA GLY A 103 -3.34 4.71 -7.09
C GLY A 103 -3.18 5.85 -8.10
N ARG A 104 -2.10 6.61 -7.98
CA ARG A 104 -1.70 7.60 -8.99
C ARG A 104 -1.31 6.93 -10.30
N ASN A 105 -0.75 5.72 -10.22
CA ASN A 105 -0.37 4.84 -11.33
C ASN A 105 0.41 5.57 -12.43
N ALA A 106 1.41 6.39 -12.04
CA ALA A 106 2.28 7.05 -12.98
C ALA A 106 2.96 6.00 -13.88
N ILE A 107 2.97 6.25 -15.20
CA ILE A 107 3.60 5.37 -16.21
C ILE A 107 4.93 5.97 -16.73
N TYR A 108 5.35 7.09 -16.19
CA TYR A 108 6.63 7.74 -16.46
C TYR A 108 7.31 8.11 -15.16
N ASN A 109 8.63 8.22 -15.18
CA ASN A 109 9.42 8.63 -14.04
C ASN A 109 8.90 9.96 -13.47
N ASN A 110 8.35 9.89 -12.26
CA ASN A 110 7.82 11.04 -11.52
C ASN A 110 8.72 11.45 -10.33
N GLY A 111 9.94 10.91 -10.27
CA GLY A 111 10.88 11.12 -9.17
C GLY A 111 10.53 10.37 -7.87
N LYS A 112 9.53 9.49 -7.91
CA LYS A 112 9.07 8.68 -6.75
C LYS A 112 8.90 7.22 -7.14
N MET A 113 7.68 6.81 -7.50
CA MET A 113 7.34 5.47 -7.95
C MET A 113 6.48 5.55 -9.21
N TRP A 114 6.76 4.68 -10.17
CA TRP A 114 6.03 4.59 -11.43
C TRP A 114 6.01 3.17 -11.97
N ILE A 115 5.03 2.86 -12.80
CA ILE A 115 4.92 1.58 -13.47
C ILE A 115 5.93 1.56 -14.63
N GLY A 116 6.84 0.60 -14.61
CA GLY A 116 7.93 0.45 -15.57
C GLY A 116 9.19 -0.10 -14.93
N ARG A 117 10.25 -0.28 -15.75
CA ARG A 117 11.52 -0.91 -15.34
C ARG A 117 12.75 0.00 -15.53
N ASP A 118 12.55 1.27 -15.74
CA ASP A 118 13.59 2.24 -16.13
C ASP A 118 14.17 3.02 -14.93
N GLY A 119 13.78 2.66 -13.70
CA GLY A 119 14.30 3.24 -12.47
C GLY A 119 15.51 2.51 -11.91
N PRO A 120 16.23 3.16 -10.96
CA PRO A 120 17.37 2.54 -10.29
C PRO A 120 16.97 1.33 -9.42
N ASN A 121 15.79 1.35 -8.83
CA ASN A 121 15.25 0.26 -8.03
C ASN A 121 14.01 -0.27 -8.73
N THR A 122 13.96 -1.57 -9.00
CA THR A 122 12.84 -2.21 -9.69
C THR A 122 12.24 -3.31 -8.83
N PHE A 123 10.92 -3.34 -8.78
CA PHE A 123 10.14 -4.36 -8.10
C PHE A 123 9.27 -5.08 -9.13
N THR A 124 9.42 -6.39 -9.25
CA THR A 124 8.47 -7.22 -10.01
C THR A 124 7.52 -7.90 -9.03
N PHE A 125 6.25 -7.51 -9.08
CA PHE A 125 5.19 -8.13 -8.29
C PHE A 125 4.50 -9.21 -9.12
N ILE A 126 4.43 -10.42 -8.58
CA ILE A 126 3.93 -11.61 -9.28
C ILE A 126 2.79 -12.22 -8.45
N ASN A 127 1.66 -12.45 -9.10
CA ASN A 127 0.60 -13.28 -8.54
C ASN A 127 0.98 -14.75 -8.69
N GLY A 128 1.43 -15.40 -7.62
CA GLY A 128 1.67 -16.85 -7.54
C GLY A 128 0.47 -17.63 -6.99
N ALA A 129 -0.57 -16.92 -6.54
CA ALA A 129 -1.79 -17.53 -6.03
C ALA A 129 -2.77 -17.91 -7.15
N GLY A 130 -3.73 -18.76 -6.84
CA GLY A 130 -4.79 -19.17 -7.78
C GLY A 130 -6.01 -18.26 -7.79
N VAL A 131 -5.89 -17.01 -7.34
CA VAL A 131 -7.01 -16.06 -7.14
C VAL A 131 -6.59 -14.65 -7.52
N PRO A 132 -7.54 -13.75 -7.84
CA PRO A 132 -7.23 -12.35 -8.12
C PRO A 132 -6.59 -11.64 -6.94
N ILE A 133 -5.60 -10.79 -7.24
CA ILE A 133 -4.89 -9.95 -6.26
C ILE A 133 -4.88 -8.51 -6.77
N ILE A 134 -5.09 -7.56 -5.86
CA ILE A 134 -4.85 -6.14 -6.13
C ILE A 134 -3.60 -5.73 -5.35
N LEU A 135 -2.57 -5.34 -6.06
CA LEU A 135 -1.39 -4.71 -5.47
C LEU A 135 -1.73 -3.29 -5.03
N VAL A 136 -1.32 -2.91 -3.82
CA VAL A 136 -1.42 -1.53 -3.31
C VAL A 136 -0.06 -1.14 -2.75
N MET A 137 0.53 -0.05 -3.28
CA MET A 137 1.80 0.50 -2.80
C MET A 137 1.64 1.96 -2.37
N TRP A 138 2.39 2.33 -1.35
CA TRP A 138 2.42 3.70 -0.83
C TRP A 138 3.84 4.18 -0.61
N TYR A 139 3.97 5.50 -0.64
CA TYR A 139 5.17 6.22 -0.23
C TYR A 139 4.98 6.71 1.21
N ALA A 140 6.00 6.50 2.00
CA ALA A 140 6.00 6.97 3.36
C ALA A 140 6.75 8.29 3.46
N PHE A 141 6.03 9.37 3.70
CA PHE A 141 6.63 10.68 3.95
C PHE A 141 7.35 10.70 5.28
N ASN A 142 8.44 11.45 5.35
CA ASN A 142 9.20 11.62 6.58
C ASN A 142 8.28 12.10 7.72
N LYS A 143 8.24 11.32 8.82
CA LYS A 143 7.38 11.55 9.99
C LYS A 143 5.87 11.37 9.77
N ASP A 144 5.43 10.78 8.66
CA ASP A 144 4.02 10.47 8.45
C ASP A 144 3.70 9.04 8.88
N ASN A 145 3.17 8.87 10.07
CA ASN A 145 2.78 7.58 10.64
C ASN A 145 1.53 6.98 9.98
N THR A 146 0.85 7.74 9.11
CA THR A 146 -0.41 7.35 8.49
C THR A 146 -0.28 7.04 7.00
N SER A 147 0.95 6.98 6.49
CA SER A 147 1.20 6.74 5.06
C SER A 147 0.60 5.45 4.52
N SER A 148 0.46 4.42 5.36
CA SER A 148 -0.18 3.13 5.05
C SER A 148 -1.70 3.11 5.31
N PHE A 149 -2.32 4.20 5.75
CA PHE A 149 -3.74 4.27 6.11
C PHE A 149 -4.58 4.60 4.87
N MET A 150 -4.95 3.56 4.14
CA MET A 150 -5.59 3.66 2.82
C MET A 150 -7.01 4.26 2.86
N ASN A 151 -7.63 4.36 4.03
CA ASN A 151 -8.91 5.03 4.22
C ASN A 151 -8.82 6.57 4.20
N ILE A 152 -7.61 7.13 4.35
CA ILE A 152 -7.35 8.58 4.36
C ILE A 152 -6.18 8.98 3.46
N ARG A 153 -5.44 8.03 2.89
CA ARG A 153 -4.29 8.27 2.02
C ARG A 153 -4.52 7.68 0.65
N ARG A 154 -4.12 8.44 -0.36
CA ARG A 154 -4.07 7.96 -1.73
C ARG A 154 -2.82 7.11 -1.93
N PRO A 155 -2.92 5.86 -2.40
CA PRO A 155 -1.75 5.06 -2.76
C PRO A 155 -1.01 5.66 -3.96
N GLU A 156 0.27 5.30 -4.12
CA GLU A 156 1.02 5.64 -5.34
C GLU A 156 0.67 4.67 -6.48
N ILE A 157 0.55 3.37 -6.17
CA ILE A 157 0.18 2.35 -7.16
C ILE A 157 -0.97 1.50 -6.62
N THR A 158 -1.96 1.24 -7.48
CA THR A 158 -2.92 0.14 -7.35
C THR A 158 -2.97 -0.60 -8.68
N TYR A 159 -2.75 -1.91 -8.67
CA TYR A 159 -2.64 -2.67 -9.91
C TYR A 159 -3.33 -4.03 -9.82
N SER A 160 -4.05 -4.39 -10.88
CA SER A 160 -4.76 -5.66 -10.96
C SER A 160 -3.83 -6.79 -11.40
N LEU A 161 -3.79 -7.86 -10.61
CA LEU A 161 -3.10 -9.11 -10.91
C LEU A 161 -4.15 -10.24 -10.92
N PRO A 162 -4.90 -10.40 -12.03
CA PRO A 162 -6.16 -11.16 -12.03
C PRO A 162 -5.98 -12.67 -11.90
N GLU A 163 -4.84 -13.22 -12.30
CA GLU A 163 -4.61 -14.68 -12.37
C GLU A 163 -3.16 -15.04 -12.05
N THR A 164 -2.92 -16.30 -11.77
CA THR A 164 -1.58 -16.84 -11.55
C THR A 164 -0.65 -16.51 -12.73
N GLY A 165 0.52 -15.97 -12.41
CA GLY A 165 1.51 -15.52 -13.41
C GLY A 165 1.31 -14.08 -13.87
N SER A 166 0.20 -13.42 -13.52
CA SER A 166 0.07 -11.97 -13.74
C SER A 166 1.16 -11.23 -12.99
N ALA A 167 1.80 -10.27 -13.64
CA ALA A 167 2.89 -9.52 -13.04
C ALA A 167 2.87 -8.04 -13.45
N VAL A 168 3.49 -7.20 -12.62
CA VAL A 168 3.75 -5.80 -12.93
C VAL A 168 5.14 -5.41 -12.43
N GLU A 169 5.83 -4.58 -13.21
CA GLU A 169 7.10 -3.98 -12.82
C GLU A 169 6.89 -2.54 -12.37
N ILE A 170 7.43 -2.21 -11.21
CA ILE A 170 7.37 -0.89 -10.60
C ILE A 170 8.80 -0.40 -10.37
N SER A 171 9.07 0.80 -10.82
CA SER A 171 10.31 1.51 -10.53
C SER A 171 10.16 2.44 -9.34
N ALA A 172 11.21 2.57 -8.54
CA ALA A 172 11.32 3.55 -7.47
C ALA A 172 12.63 4.33 -7.57
N ALA A 173 12.55 5.64 -7.34
CA ALA A 173 13.74 6.49 -7.22
C ALA A 173 14.55 6.12 -5.96
N ASN A 174 15.80 6.58 -5.86
CA ASN A 174 16.59 6.44 -4.64
C ASN A 174 16.06 7.37 -3.53
N GLY A 175 16.26 6.98 -2.28
CA GLY A 175 15.82 7.74 -1.11
C GLY A 175 14.31 7.64 -0.82
N MET A 176 13.65 6.60 -1.34
CA MET A 176 12.21 6.38 -1.17
C MET A 176 11.95 5.33 -0.09
N PRO A 177 11.42 5.72 1.08
CA PRO A 177 10.78 4.78 2.00
C PRO A 177 9.34 4.53 1.58
N GLY A 178 8.87 3.31 1.72
CA GLY A 178 7.52 2.94 1.35
C GLY A 178 7.15 1.53 1.78
N GLY A 179 6.01 1.10 1.30
CA GLY A 179 5.55 -0.25 1.54
C GLY A 179 4.51 -0.67 0.52
N TRP A 180 4.17 -1.93 0.58
CA TRP A 180 3.08 -2.51 -0.18
C TRP A 180 2.29 -3.51 0.65
N SER A 181 1.08 -3.78 0.20
CA SER A 181 0.26 -4.91 0.64
C SER A 181 -0.60 -5.39 -0.52
N MET A 182 -1.39 -6.40 -0.29
CA MET A 182 -2.28 -6.96 -1.28
C MET A 182 -3.71 -7.10 -0.75
N ILE A 183 -4.67 -6.84 -1.63
CA ILE A 183 -6.05 -7.24 -1.44
C ILE A 183 -6.22 -8.58 -2.14
N TYR A 184 -6.51 -9.62 -1.37
CA TYR A 184 -6.50 -11.01 -1.81
C TYR A 184 -7.93 -11.49 -2.02
N ASN A 185 -8.25 -11.96 -3.23
CA ASN A 185 -9.52 -12.62 -3.59
C ASN A 185 -10.78 -11.86 -3.16
N TYR A 186 -10.79 -10.53 -3.26
CA TYR A 186 -11.92 -9.70 -2.82
C TYR A 186 -12.43 -10.03 -1.40
N SER A 187 -11.51 -10.35 -0.48
CA SER A 187 -11.85 -10.75 0.89
C SER A 187 -11.04 -10.03 1.96
N THR A 188 -10.01 -9.27 1.57
CA THR A 188 -9.16 -8.53 2.49
C THR A 188 -9.81 -7.19 2.86
N PRO A 189 -10.20 -6.96 4.13
CA PRO A 189 -10.74 -5.69 4.58
C PRO A 189 -9.63 -4.70 4.94
N LEU A 190 -10.00 -3.47 5.26
CA LEU A 190 -9.13 -2.58 6.03
C LEU A 190 -9.17 -2.93 7.51
N SER A 191 -8.09 -2.65 8.22
CA SER A 191 -8.01 -2.70 9.68
C SER A 191 -8.80 -1.55 10.30
N GLU A 192 -8.96 -1.54 11.63
CA GLU A 192 -9.58 -0.44 12.36
C GLU A 192 -8.88 0.92 12.15
N TYR A 193 -7.59 0.90 11.79
CA TYR A 193 -6.79 2.10 11.48
C TYR A 193 -6.82 2.47 10.00
N GLY A 194 -7.48 1.67 9.14
CA GLY A 194 -7.53 1.92 7.70
C GLY A 194 -6.38 1.36 6.89
N GLN A 195 -5.53 0.52 7.48
CA GLN A 195 -4.50 -0.23 6.78
C GLN A 195 -5.10 -1.48 6.12
N ILE A 196 -4.57 -1.92 5.00
CA ILE A 196 -4.96 -3.21 4.40
C ILE A 196 -4.64 -4.32 5.41
N ARG A 197 -5.66 -5.07 5.85
CA ARG A 197 -5.51 -6.10 6.88
C ARG A 197 -4.89 -7.37 6.29
N ASN A 198 -3.65 -7.27 5.87
CA ASN A 198 -2.90 -8.38 5.28
C ASN A 198 -1.41 -8.28 5.65
N THR A 199 -0.58 -9.14 5.06
CA THR A 199 0.88 -9.07 5.12
C THR A 199 1.36 -7.82 4.38
N PHE A 200 2.36 -7.14 4.91
CA PHE A 200 3.04 -6.01 4.30
C PHE A 200 4.42 -6.42 3.79
N GLY A 201 4.90 -5.70 2.80
CA GLY A 201 6.33 -5.51 2.59
C GLY A 201 6.66 -4.06 2.87
N GLU A 202 7.80 -3.82 3.50
CA GLU A 202 8.29 -2.50 3.82
C GLU A 202 9.67 -2.33 3.20
N PHE A 203 9.98 -1.14 2.68
CA PHE A 203 11.25 -0.91 2.01
C PHE A 203 11.76 0.52 2.17
N SER A 204 13.07 0.65 2.06
CA SER A 204 13.78 1.91 1.78
C SER A 204 14.68 1.69 0.59
N THR A 205 14.87 2.72 -0.25
CA THR A 205 15.78 2.71 -1.39
C THR A 205 16.92 3.71 -1.20
N GLY A 206 17.98 3.60 -1.98
CA GLY A 206 19.14 4.50 -1.91
C GLY A 206 20.27 3.92 -1.06
N ASP A 207 21.00 4.78 -0.34
CA ASP A 207 22.19 4.37 0.43
C ASP A 207 21.92 3.31 1.50
N TYR A 208 20.70 3.30 2.03
CA TYR A 208 20.25 2.38 3.09
C TYR A 208 19.12 1.47 2.60
N ALA A 209 19.29 0.96 1.38
CA ALA A 209 18.31 0.09 0.77
C ALA A 209 18.10 -1.18 1.60
N THR A 210 16.86 -1.39 2.02
CA THR A 210 16.41 -2.57 2.74
C THR A 210 14.99 -2.91 2.35
N VAL A 211 14.65 -4.18 2.44
CA VAL A 211 13.28 -4.67 2.25
C VAL A 211 13.00 -5.82 3.20
N ASP A 212 11.79 -5.87 3.73
CA ASP A 212 11.35 -6.93 4.62
C ASP A 212 9.88 -7.29 4.43
N VAL A 213 9.50 -8.45 4.97
CA VAL A 213 8.11 -8.87 5.13
C VAL A 213 7.66 -8.54 6.54
N SER A 214 6.55 -7.84 6.67
CA SER A 214 5.95 -7.44 7.95
C SER A 214 4.57 -8.07 8.14
N ARG A 215 4.38 -8.74 9.27
CA ARG A 215 3.13 -9.37 9.68
C ARG A 215 2.45 -8.61 10.82
N LEU A 216 2.84 -7.38 11.07
CA LEU A 216 2.42 -6.62 12.26
C LEU A 216 0.95 -6.22 12.19
N VAL A 217 0.43 -5.95 10.99
CA VAL A 217 -0.98 -5.59 10.77
C VAL A 217 -1.88 -6.82 10.80
N ASN A 218 -1.38 -7.98 10.33
CA ASN A 218 -2.10 -9.24 10.39
C ASN A 218 -1.13 -10.43 10.46
N MET A 219 -1.03 -11.05 11.64
CA MET A 219 -0.19 -12.23 11.85
C MET A 219 -0.63 -13.46 11.02
N ALA A 220 -1.89 -13.47 10.56
CA ALA A 220 -2.48 -14.49 9.70
C ALA A 220 -2.64 -14.02 8.25
N GLY A 221 -1.92 -12.96 7.84
CA GLY A 221 -1.96 -12.44 6.47
C GLY A 221 -1.48 -13.47 5.44
N ASN A 222 -1.84 -13.24 4.17
CA ASN A 222 -1.47 -14.11 3.06
C ASN A 222 0.05 -14.17 2.88
N SER A 223 0.51 -15.27 2.34
CA SER A 223 1.94 -15.55 2.18
C SER A 223 2.57 -14.67 1.09
N VAL A 224 3.77 -14.19 1.39
CA VAL A 224 4.61 -13.40 0.50
C VAL A 224 6.04 -13.92 0.60
N THR A 225 6.71 -14.00 -0.55
CA THR A 225 8.15 -14.20 -0.63
C THR A 225 8.77 -13.04 -1.40
N VAL A 226 9.82 -12.46 -0.85
CA VAL A 226 10.60 -11.38 -1.47
C VAL A 226 12.02 -11.87 -1.72
N ARG A 227 12.48 -11.73 -2.95
CA ARG A 227 13.82 -12.11 -3.40
C ARG A 227 14.56 -10.87 -3.86
N VAL A 228 15.71 -10.61 -3.32
CA VAL A 228 16.59 -9.48 -3.67
C VAL A 228 17.71 -10.00 -4.58
N PHE A 229 17.88 -9.42 -5.76
CA PHE A 229 18.91 -9.80 -6.74
C PHE A 229 20.06 -8.78 -6.82
N GLY A 230 19.99 -7.68 -6.05
CA GLY A 230 21.02 -6.65 -6.04
C GLY A 230 21.13 -5.92 -7.39
N HIS A 231 22.34 -5.51 -7.75
CA HIS A 231 22.61 -4.77 -9.00
C HIS A 231 22.71 -5.67 -10.24
N GLN A 232 22.49 -6.93 -10.10
CA GLN A 232 22.59 -7.85 -11.26
C GLN A 232 21.46 -7.56 -12.26
N PRO A 233 21.76 -7.63 -13.55
CA PRO A 233 20.68 -7.66 -14.53
C PRO A 233 19.74 -8.84 -14.19
N VAL A 234 18.44 -8.65 -14.44
CA VAL A 234 17.43 -9.67 -14.17
C VAL A 234 17.71 -10.91 -15.04
N ASP A 235 18.60 -11.75 -14.54
CA ASP A 235 18.84 -13.08 -15.07
C ASP A 235 18.20 -14.08 -14.11
N THR A 236 17.14 -14.71 -14.54
CA THR A 236 16.38 -15.70 -13.77
C THR A 236 17.21 -16.92 -13.37
N THR A 237 18.43 -17.05 -13.90
CA THR A 237 19.40 -18.08 -13.49
C THR A 237 20.20 -17.70 -12.25
N LEU A 238 20.19 -16.43 -11.86
CA LEU A 238 20.94 -15.95 -10.69
C LEU A 238 20.17 -16.28 -9.40
N GLN A 239 20.95 -16.64 -8.39
CA GLN A 239 20.39 -16.81 -7.05
C GLN A 239 20.18 -15.44 -6.38
N PRO A 240 19.08 -15.25 -5.64
CA PRO A 240 18.89 -14.03 -4.86
C PRO A 240 20.00 -13.87 -3.83
N VAL A 241 20.45 -12.65 -3.62
CA VAL A 241 21.46 -12.32 -2.61
C VAL A 241 20.88 -12.28 -1.20
N CYS A 242 19.55 -12.11 -1.09
CA CYS A 242 18.81 -12.19 0.16
C CYS A 242 17.35 -12.59 -0.10
N ILE A 243 16.74 -13.26 0.86
CA ILE A 243 15.33 -13.64 0.84
C ILE A 243 14.69 -13.21 2.17
N THR A 244 13.53 -12.58 2.09
CA THR A 244 12.61 -12.39 3.23
C THR A 244 11.24 -12.98 2.87
N ASP A 245 10.63 -13.65 3.81
CA ASP A 245 9.32 -14.29 3.64
C ASP A 245 8.55 -14.29 4.98
N MET A 246 7.47 -15.06 5.09
CA MET A 246 6.64 -15.15 6.29
C MET A 246 7.38 -15.61 7.56
N ARG A 247 8.61 -16.15 7.44
CA ARG A 247 9.39 -16.77 8.52
C ARG A 247 10.85 -16.33 8.54
N THR A 248 11.36 -15.88 7.43
CA THR A 248 12.77 -15.55 7.22
C THR A 248 12.92 -14.05 7.14
N CYS A 249 13.71 -13.48 8.04
CA CYS A 249 13.98 -12.03 8.13
C CYS A 249 12.69 -11.18 8.09
N ALA A 250 11.71 -11.57 8.91
CA ALA A 250 10.38 -11.01 8.92
C ALA A 250 10.05 -10.33 10.24
N TYR A 251 9.29 -9.24 10.19
CA TYR A 251 8.70 -8.63 11.37
C TYR A 251 7.46 -9.39 11.82
N VAL A 252 7.47 -9.78 13.09
CA VAL A 252 6.36 -10.51 13.72
C VAL A 252 6.07 -9.93 15.10
N CYS A 253 4.84 -10.11 15.59
CA CYS A 253 4.50 -9.77 16.96
C CYS A 253 5.28 -10.67 17.96
N THR A 254 5.79 -10.10 19.05
CA THR A 254 6.49 -10.86 20.09
C THR A 254 5.57 -11.88 20.74
N SER A 255 4.29 -11.55 20.92
CA SER A 255 3.27 -12.50 21.38
C SER A 255 2.61 -13.17 20.17
N ARG A 256 2.76 -14.49 20.07
CA ARG A 256 2.13 -15.29 19.00
C ARG A 256 0.61 -15.41 19.13
N SER A 257 0.06 -15.06 20.30
CA SER A 257 -1.39 -15.12 20.55
C SER A 257 -2.16 -13.90 20.07
N VAL A 258 -1.47 -12.82 19.66
CA VAL A 258 -2.11 -11.61 19.15
C VAL A 258 -2.25 -11.68 17.63
N GLY A 259 -3.39 -11.22 17.11
CA GLY A 259 -3.66 -11.20 15.67
C GLY A 259 -2.94 -10.07 14.93
N SER A 260 -2.58 -9.00 15.65
CA SER A 260 -1.84 -7.84 15.17
C SER A 260 -1.11 -7.16 16.32
N CYS A 261 -0.07 -6.41 16.01
CA CYS A 261 0.62 -5.58 16.99
C CYS A 261 1.15 -4.32 16.29
N GLY A 262 1.05 -3.22 16.99
CA GLY A 262 1.48 -1.96 16.44
C GLY A 262 2.15 -1.07 17.48
N ALA A 263 2.19 -1.48 18.75
CA ALA A 263 2.86 -0.74 19.80
C ALA A 263 4.38 -1.02 19.77
N THR A 264 5.16 0.02 19.97
CA THR A 264 6.62 -0.06 20.09
C THR A 264 7.01 -1.11 21.14
N GLY A 265 7.95 -2.00 20.79
CA GLY A 265 8.42 -3.09 21.64
C GLY A 265 7.52 -4.32 21.68
N SER A 266 6.40 -4.33 20.94
CA SER A 266 5.52 -5.49 20.81
C SER A 266 5.85 -6.39 19.62
N TYR A 267 6.89 -6.09 18.87
CA TYR A 267 7.32 -6.83 17.67
C TYR A 267 8.82 -7.08 17.67
N GLN A 268 9.24 -7.98 16.82
CA GLN A 268 10.64 -8.34 16.60
C GLN A 268 10.88 -8.72 15.15
N LEU A 269 12.10 -8.50 14.68
CA LEU A 269 12.60 -9.06 13.44
C LEU A 269 13.18 -10.45 13.74
N VAL A 270 12.82 -11.47 12.96
CA VAL A 270 13.19 -12.85 13.27
C VAL A 270 13.89 -13.52 12.09
N ASN A 271 14.85 -14.41 12.42
CA ASN A 271 15.49 -15.32 11.49
C ASN A 271 16.28 -14.63 10.36
N CYS A 272 16.99 -13.53 10.65
CA CYS A 272 17.86 -12.82 9.72
C CYS A 272 19.27 -13.39 9.67
N GLY A 273 19.45 -14.70 9.71
CA GLY A 273 20.78 -15.36 9.70
C GLY A 273 21.35 -15.62 8.29
N GLY A 274 20.65 -15.23 7.22
CA GLY A 274 21.08 -15.44 5.84
C GLY A 274 22.01 -14.34 5.31
N PRO A 275 22.61 -14.54 4.12
CA PRO A 275 23.42 -13.51 3.47
C PRO A 275 22.61 -12.23 3.24
N ASN A 276 23.23 -11.07 3.50
CA ASN A 276 22.60 -9.75 3.37
C ASN A 276 21.29 -9.56 4.16
N ALA A 277 20.96 -10.48 5.06
CA ALA A 277 19.87 -10.33 6.01
C ALA A 277 20.43 -9.72 7.30
N VAL A 278 20.03 -8.50 7.62
CA VAL A 278 20.60 -7.72 8.72
C VAL A 278 19.50 -7.38 9.72
N GLU A 279 19.80 -7.58 10.98
CA GLU A 279 18.98 -7.10 12.09
C GLU A 279 19.80 -6.17 12.98
N GLY A 280 19.12 -5.26 13.64
CA GLY A 280 19.73 -4.27 14.53
C GLY A 280 18.69 -3.63 15.42
N ILE A 281 19.12 -2.63 16.15
CA ILE A 281 18.28 -1.81 17.02
C ILE A 281 18.52 -0.34 16.66
N ASP A 282 17.47 0.43 16.51
CA ASP A 282 17.56 1.88 16.27
C ASP A 282 17.89 2.66 17.56
N GLU A 283 18.05 3.97 17.45
CA GLU A 283 18.34 4.87 18.58
C GLU A 283 17.22 4.90 19.65
N HIS A 284 16.07 4.32 19.37
CA HIS A 284 14.92 4.24 20.26
C HIS A 284 14.73 2.83 20.83
N GLY A 285 15.61 1.88 20.51
CA GLY A 285 15.54 0.50 20.96
C GLY A 285 14.58 -0.38 20.15
N ASN A 286 14.15 0.07 18.98
CA ASN A 286 13.26 -0.71 18.14
C ASN A 286 14.04 -1.62 17.19
N PRO A 287 13.56 -2.82 16.89
CA PRO A 287 14.15 -3.68 15.88
C PRO A 287 14.20 -2.99 14.52
N THR A 288 15.33 -3.10 13.83
CA THR A 288 15.54 -2.59 12.47
C THR A 288 16.22 -3.65 11.63
N GLY A 289 16.11 -3.53 10.32
CA GLY A 289 16.80 -4.42 9.41
C GLY A 289 15.93 -4.89 8.26
N GLY A 290 16.29 -6.04 7.73
CA GLY A 290 15.69 -6.65 6.54
C GLY A 290 16.74 -7.14 5.56
N CYS A 291 16.32 -7.45 4.35
CA CYS A 291 17.19 -7.80 3.23
C CYS A 291 17.86 -6.57 2.64
N GLN A 292 19.17 -6.62 2.54
CA GLN A 292 20.06 -5.61 1.96
C GLN A 292 20.77 -6.15 0.70
N GLY A 293 21.79 -5.45 0.22
CA GLY A 293 22.58 -5.88 -0.94
C GLY A 293 22.15 -5.24 -2.26
N TRP A 294 21.36 -4.16 -2.20
CA TRP A 294 20.86 -3.42 -3.36
C TRP A 294 20.96 -1.88 -3.19
N THR A 295 21.98 -1.43 -2.48
CA THR A 295 22.28 -0.01 -2.25
C THR A 295 22.36 0.79 -3.55
N ASN A 296 21.60 1.90 -3.61
CA ASN A 296 21.51 2.81 -4.77
C ASN A 296 21.05 2.18 -6.08
N GLY A 297 20.40 1.05 -6.01
CA GLY A 297 19.80 0.35 -7.15
C GLY A 297 19.79 -1.16 -7.00
N GLY A 298 18.84 -1.80 -7.65
CA GLY A 298 18.73 -3.24 -7.68
C GLY A 298 17.36 -3.74 -8.10
N HIS A 299 17.25 -5.06 -8.20
CA HIS A 299 16.03 -5.74 -8.57
C HIS A 299 15.47 -6.56 -7.42
N ILE A 300 14.19 -6.43 -7.17
CA ILE A 300 13.43 -7.14 -6.14
C ILE A 300 12.25 -7.85 -6.80
N GLU A 301 12.12 -9.14 -6.55
CA GLU A 301 10.96 -9.95 -6.95
C GLU A 301 10.07 -10.20 -5.73
N VAL A 302 8.78 -9.92 -5.86
CA VAL A 302 7.76 -10.12 -4.82
C VAL A 302 6.73 -11.11 -5.34
N ILE A 303 6.61 -12.26 -4.70
CA ILE A 303 5.67 -13.31 -5.08
C ILE A 303 4.59 -13.41 -4.03
N PHE A 304 3.35 -13.12 -4.42
CA PHE A 304 2.14 -13.35 -3.60
C PHE A 304 1.69 -14.80 -3.75
N LEU A 305 1.46 -15.50 -2.62
CA LEU A 305 1.16 -16.94 -2.59
C LEU A 305 -0.17 -17.25 -1.89
#